data_f5900f185dd196bb1254d2b47d031377
#
_entry.id   f5900f185dd196bb1254d2b47d031377
#
_cell.length_a   1.000
_cell.length_b   1.000
_cell.length_c   1.000
_cell.angle_alpha   90.00
_cell.angle_beta   90.00
_cell.angle_gamma   90.00
#
_symmetry.space_group_name_H-M   'P 1'
#
loop_
_entity.id
_entity.type
_entity.pdbx_description
1 polymer ?
#
loop_
_entity_poly.entity_id
_entity_poly.type
_entity_poly.pdbx_seq_one_letter_code
_entity_poly.pdbx_strand_id
1 'polypeptide(L)'
;GSVVIVGLIVFGLGIYLLETARLDVFPEFAPPQVVIQTEAPGFSSENSELLVTKPIEKSLAGLPGLEKIRSQSSPGLSVITAIFDESQSIFLSRQLVAERLSLLSESLPANVANPTITPLTSSASSLLGIGITSVTKNLMEQLEIVEQQIIPLLMETKGVADVHVFGGHDRERQIRIRPNDLFNSNVHLEDLEEIEISKESLRSKK
;
A
#
# COMPACT_ATOMS: atom_id res chain seq x y z
N GLY A 1 -43.46 -3.93 43.04
CA GLY A 1 -42.00 -3.91 43.28
C GLY A 1 -41.19 -4.55 42.17
N SER A 2 -41.50 -5.81 41.77
CA SER A 2 -40.68 -6.61 40.87
C SER A 2 -40.53 -6.04 39.46
N VAL A 3 -41.60 -5.47 38.90
CA VAL A 3 -41.59 -4.90 37.53
C VAL A 3 -40.66 -3.70 37.43
N VAL A 4 -40.59 -2.85 38.47
CA VAL A 4 -39.70 -1.69 38.50
C VAL A 4 -38.22 -2.13 38.53
N ILE A 5 -37.91 -3.17 39.31
CA ILE A 5 -36.54 -3.72 39.40
C ILE A 5 -36.11 -4.31 38.03
N VAL A 6 -36.98 -5.06 37.38
CA VAL A 6 -36.70 -5.59 36.03
C VAL A 6 -36.52 -4.48 35.03
N GLY A 7 -37.35 -3.43 35.08
CA GLY A 7 -37.20 -2.24 34.22
C GLY A 7 -35.85 -1.53 34.41
N LEU A 8 -35.37 -1.36 35.64
CA LEU A 8 -34.07 -0.76 35.93
C LEU A 8 -32.90 -1.62 35.43
N ILE A 9 -33.01 -2.94 35.55
CA ILE A 9 -31.99 -3.87 35.04
C ILE A 9 -31.91 -3.78 33.52
N VAL A 10 -33.02 -3.80 32.81
CA VAL A 10 -33.09 -3.71 31.35
C VAL A 10 -32.55 -2.35 30.88
N PHE A 11 -32.89 -1.26 31.58
CA PHE A 11 -32.41 0.07 31.28
C PHE A 11 -30.89 0.19 31.48
N GLY A 12 -30.35 -0.32 32.59
CA GLY A 12 -28.91 -0.36 32.83
C GLY A 12 -28.13 -1.20 31.81
N LEU A 13 -28.71 -2.35 31.42
CA LEU A 13 -28.16 -3.20 30.37
C LEU A 13 -28.17 -2.49 29.00
N GLY A 14 -29.24 -1.73 28.71
CA GLY A 14 -29.34 -0.92 27.51
C GLY A 14 -28.25 0.16 27.40
N ILE A 15 -27.98 0.87 28.49
CA ILE A 15 -26.93 1.88 28.56
C ILE A 15 -25.53 1.21 28.34
N TYR A 16 -25.30 0.10 29.03
CA TYR A 16 -24.06 -0.65 28.89
C TYR A 16 -23.80 -1.14 27.45
N LEU A 17 -24.86 -1.67 26.79
CA LEU A 17 -24.77 -2.09 25.40
C LEU A 17 -24.55 -0.91 24.44
N LEU A 18 -25.10 0.27 24.75
CA LEU A 18 -24.92 1.47 23.93
C LEU A 18 -23.48 1.96 23.95
N GLU A 19 -22.82 1.95 25.13
CA GLU A 19 -21.40 2.32 25.23
C GLU A 19 -20.46 1.32 24.55
N THR A 20 -20.88 0.06 24.44
CA THR A 20 -20.08 -1.01 23.83
C THR A 20 -20.44 -1.22 22.35
N ALA A 21 -21.52 -0.60 21.87
CA ALA A 21 -21.95 -0.73 20.48
C ALA A 21 -20.91 -0.11 19.54
N ARG A 22 -20.43 -0.91 18.62
CA ARG A 22 -19.62 -0.43 17.50
C ARG A 22 -20.55 0.25 16.51
N LEU A 23 -20.58 1.58 16.55
CA LEU A 23 -21.34 2.38 15.60
C LEU A 23 -20.45 2.62 14.38
N ASP A 24 -20.80 1.99 13.27
CA ASP A 24 -20.21 2.27 11.99
C ASP A 24 -21.08 3.31 11.28
N VAL A 25 -20.49 4.46 10.95
CA VAL A 25 -21.23 5.60 10.34
C VAL A 25 -21.60 5.29 8.90
N PHE A 26 -20.79 4.47 8.22
CA PHE A 26 -21.04 4.01 6.85
C PHE A 26 -20.88 2.48 6.81
N PRO A 27 -21.99 1.73 6.76
CA PRO A 27 -21.90 0.29 6.55
C PRO A 27 -21.19 0.00 5.24
N GLU A 28 -20.23 -0.92 5.26
CA GLU A 28 -19.54 -1.37 4.06
C GLU A 28 -20.51 -2.21 3.23
N PHE A 29 -21.06 -1.61 2.17
CA PHE A 29 -21.89 -2.30 1.18
C PHE A 29 -21.05 -3.00 0.09
N ALA A 30 -19.72 -2.83 0.12
CA ALA A 30 -18.85 -3.45 -0.84
C ALA A 30 -18.55 -4.90 -0.44
N PRO A 31 -18.62 -5.85 -1.39
CA PRO A 31 -18.22 -7.22 -1.14
C PRO A 31 -16.73 -7.27 -0.72
N PRO A 32 -16.32 -8.31 0.04
CA PRO A 32 -14.93 -8.48 0.41
C PRO A 32 -14.03 -8.47 -0.82
N GLN A 33 -13.04 -7.59 -0.86
CA GLN A 33 -12.14 -7.48 -1.99
C GLN A 33 -10.67 -7.41 -1.54
N VAL A 34 -9.81 -8.02 -2.33
CA VAL A 34 -8.36 -8.00 -2.13
C VAL A 34 -7.73 -7.31 -3.33
N VAL A 35 -7.05 -6.20 -3.07
CA VAL A 35 -6.33 -5.44 -4.11
C VAL A 35 -4.87 -5.84 -4.08
N ILE A 36 -4.34 -6.19 -5.25
CA ILE A 36 -2.96 -6.61 -5.47
C ILE A 36 -2.32 -5.59 -6.39
N GLN A 37 -1.17 -5.08 -6.02
CA GLN A 37 -0.37 -4.16 -6.82
C GLN A 37 0.98 -4.80 -7.12
N THR A 38 1.44 -4.63 -8.37
CA THR A 38 2.72 -5.14 -8.83
C THR A 38 3.40 -4.09 -9.70
N GLU A 39 4.56 -3.66 -9.29
CA GLU A 39 5.36 -2.72 -10.06
C GLU A 39 6.20 -3.48 -11.10
N ALA A 40 6.17 -2.99 -12.33
CA ALA A 40 6.88 -3.55 -13.48
C ALA A 40 7.62 -2.43 -14.25
N PRO A 41 8.64 -1.82 -13.66
CA PRO A 41 9.32 -0.66 -14.24
C PRO A 41 9.85 -0.99 -15.64
N GLY A 42 9.66 -0.03 -16.56
CA GLY A 42 10.10 -0.18 -17.95
C GLY A 42 9.12 -0.94 -18.87
N PHE A 43 8.04 -1.52 -18.34
CA PHE A 43 7.05 -2.21 -19.18
C PHE A 43 6.00 -1.23 -19.73
N SER A 44 5.60 -1.44 -20.98
CA SER A 44 4.39 -0.82 -21.54
C SER A 44 3.14 -1.44 -20.90
N SER A 45 1.97 -0.81 -21.07
CA SER A 45 0.70 -1.37 -20.56
C SER A 45 0.44 -2.78 -21.09
N GLU A 46 0.75 -3.04 -22.36
CA GLU A 46 0.57 -4.34 -23.01
C GLU A 46 1.51 -5.40 -22.40
N ASN A 47 2.79 -5.06 -22.19
CA ASN A 47 3.74 -5.96 -21.56
C ASN A 47 3.39 -6.20 -20.08
N SER A 48 2.95 -5.18 -19.35
CA SER A 48 2.44 -5.32 -17.98
C SER A 48 1.25 -6.26 -17.93
N GLU A 49 0.33 -6.17 -18.91
CA GLU A 49 -0.82 -7.09 -19.01
C GLU A 49 -0.37 -8.53 -19.29
N LEU A 50 0.44 -8.74 -20.31
CA LEU A 50 0.80 -10.09 -20.77
C LEU A 50 1.72 -10.82 -19.78
N LEU A 51 2.71 -10.12 -19.23
CA LEU A 51 3.79 -10.73 -18.44
C LEU A 51 3.56 -10.67 -16.93
N VAL A 52 2.65 -9.80 -16.46
CA VAL A 52 2.40 -9.62 -15.03
C VAL A 52 0.94 -9.89 -14.69
N THR A 53 0.01 -9.15 -15.29
CA THR A 53 -1.42 -9.21 -14.94
C THR A 53 -2.01 -10.58 -15.23
N LYS A 54 -1.87 -11.09 -16.45
CA LYS A 54 -2.43 -12.40 -16.84
C LYS A 54 -1.88 -13.58 -16.04
N PRO A 55 -0.57 -13.71 -15.77
CA PRO A 55 -0.06 -14.75 -14.87
C PRO A 55 -0.66 -14.69 -13.47
N ILE A 56 -0.82 -13.47 -12.88
CA ILE A 56 -1.42 -13.31 -11.57
C ILE A 56 -2.91 -13.70 -11.61
N GLU A 57 -3.69 -13.20 -12.57
CA GLU A 57 -5.10 -13.58 -12.74
C GLU A 57 -5.27 -15.09 -12.84
N LYS A 58 -4.41 -15.74 -13.64
CA LYS A 58 -4.43 -17.21 -13.81
C LYS A 58 -4.13 -17.94 -12.51
N SER A 59 -3.24 -17.41 -11.67
CA SER A 59 -2.90 -18.02 -10.39
C SER A 59 -4.03 -17.87 -9.36
N LEU A 60 -4.77 -16.78 -9.44
CA LEU A 60 -5.92 -16.51 -8.56
C LEU A 60 -7.19 -17.25 -8.99
N ALA A 61 -7.29 -17.63 -10.27
CA ALA A 61 -8.44 -18.33 -10.78
C ALA A 61 -8.66 -19.65 -10.01
N GLY A 62 -9.91 -19.88 -9.61
CA GLY A 62 -10.31 -21.07 -8.85
C GLY A 62 -10.06 -20.99 -7.35
N LEU A 63 -9.73 -19.83 -6.80
CA LEU A 63 -9.75 -19.65 -5.35
C LEU A 63 -11.17 -19.83 -4.79
N PRO A 64 -11.32 -20.48 -3.63
CA PRO A 64 -12.62 -20.63 -2.99
C PRO A 64 -13.26 -19.27 -2.69
N GLY A 65 -14.54 -19.13 -3.04
CA GLY A 65 -15.29 -17.89 -2.82
C GLY A 65 -14.92 -16.71 -3.73
N LEU A 66 -14.04 -16.91 -4.69
CA LEU A 66 -13.73 -15.87 -5.67
C LEU A 66 -14.89 -15.75 -6.68
N GLU A 67 -15.54 -14.61 -6.73
CA GLU A 67 -16.64 -14.32 -7.66
C GLU A 67 -16.14 -13.66 -8.94
N LYS A 68 -15.23 -12.67 -8.80
CA LYS A 68 -14.80 -11.86 -9.94
C LYS A 68 -13.39 -11.33 -9.74
N ILE A 69 -12.64 -11.24 -10.84
CA ILE A 69 -11.38 -10.53 -10.92
C ILE A 69 -11.57 -9.31 -11.84
N ARG A 70 -11.06 -8.18 -11.42
CA ARG A 70 -10.91 -6.97 -12.23
C ARG A 70 -9.46 -6.57 -12.22
N SER A 71 -8.92 -6.23 -13.37
CA SER A 71 -7.54 -5.80 -13.50
C SER A 71 -7.41 -4.53 -14.31
N GLN A 72 -6.37 -3.79 -14.02
CA GLN A 72 -5.97 -2.60 -14.75
C GLN A 72 -4.46 -2.64 -14.93
N SER A 73 -4.02 -2.62 -16.18
CA SER A 73 -2.62 -2.58 -16.56
C SER A 73 -2.27 -1.19 -17.08
N SER A 74 -1.32 -0.54 -16.42
CA SER A 74 -0.76 0.75 -16.80
C SER A 74 0.74 0.60 -17.10
N PRO A 75 1.40 1.57 -17.75
CA PRO A 75 2.84 1.50 -17.93
C PRO A 75 3.55 1.38 -16.58
N GLY A 76 4.30 0.31 -16.39
CA GLY A 76 5.05 0.05 -15.16
C GLY A 76 4.23 -0.41 -13.95
N LEU A 77 2.91 -0.62 -14.06
CA LEU A 77 2.06 -0.97 -12.93
C LEU A 77 0.92 -1.92 -13.33
N SER A 78 0.72 -2.96 -12.56
CA SER A 78 -0.44 -3.85 -12.61
C SER A 78 -1.23 -3.75 -11.30
N VAL A 79 -2.54 -3.52 -11.41
CA VAL A 79 -3.47 -3.50 -10.27
C VAL A 79 -4.56 -4.53 -10.52
N ILE A 80 -4.74 -5.47 -9.58
CA ILE A 80 -5.72 -6.55 -9.68
C ILE A 80 -6.59 -6.53 -8.46
N THR A 81 -7.91 -6.49 -8.64
CA THR A 81 -8.91 -6.54 -7.58
C THR A 81 -9.65 -7.88 -7.66
N ALA A 82 -9.41 -8.73 -6.68
CA ALA A 82 -10.13 -9.99 -6.48
C ALA A 82 -11.33 -9.75 -5.56
N ILE A 83 -12.53 -10.01 -6.06
CA ILE A 83 -13.82 -9.82 -5.35
C ILE A 83 -14.31 -11.19 -4.92
N PHE A 84 -14.62 -11.31 -3.64
CA PHE A 84 -15.05 -12.55 -3.01
C PHE A 84 -16.53 -12.48 -2.58
N ASP A 85 -17.12 -13.64 -2.35
CA ASP A 85 -18.47 -13.79 -1.83
C ASP A 85 -18.61 -13.09 -0.47
N GLU A 86 -19.78 -12.45 -0.22
CA GLU A 86 -20.05 -11.70 1.00
C GLU A 86 -19.98 -12.56 2.27
N SER A 87 -20.22 -13.86 2.14
CA SER A 87 -20.14 -14.81 3.27
C SER A 87 -18.71 -15.15 3.69
N GLN A 88 -17.72 -14.83 2.84
CA GLN A 88 -16.33 -15.17 3.10
C GLN A 88 -15.62 -14.10 3.95
N SER A 89 -14.83 -14.57 4.92
CA SER A 89 -14.00 -13.68 5.72
C SER A 89 -12.91 -13.05 4.86
N ILE A 90 -12.81 -11.72 4.89
CA ILE A 90 -11.76 -10.97 4.17
C ILE A 90 -10.34 -11.42 4.60
N PHE A 91 -10.14 -11.81 5.84
CA PHE A 91 -8.85 -12.31 6.32
C PHE A 91 -8.48 -13.63 5.66
N LEU A 92 -9.45 -14.56 5.50
CA LEU A 92 -9.23 -15.81 4.79
C LEU A 92 -8.95 -15.57 3.32
N SER A 93 -9.70 -14.69 2.67
CA SER A 93 -9.48 -14.32 1.26
C SER A 93 -8.07 -13.77 1.05
N ARG A 94 -7.60 -12.87 1.93
CA ARG A 94 -6.23 -12.33 1.88
C ARG A 94 -5.17 -13.42 2.07
N GLN A 95 -5.38 -14.36 2.98
CA GLN A 95 -4.46 -15.46 3.21
C GLN A 95 -4.34 -16.37 1.98
N LEU A 96 -5.47 -16.73 1.36
CA LEU A 96 -5.50 -17.55 0.15
C LEU A 96 -4.81 -16.84 -1.02
N VAL A 97 -5.05 -15.54 -1.19
CA VAL A 97 -4.37 -14.73 -2.21
C VAL A 97 -2.87 -14.69 -1.94
N ALA A 98 -2.44 -14.40 -0.70
CA ALA A 98 -1.02 -14.35 -0.34
C ALA A 98 -0.30 -15.67 -0.62
N GLU A 99 -0.92 -16.80 -0.31
CA GLU A 99 -0.38 -18.14 -0.62
C GLU A 99 -0.18 -18.33 -2.13
N ARG A 100 -1.16 -17.95 -2.95
CA ARG A 100 -1.05 -18.04 -4.40
C ARG A 100 0.03 -17.12 -4.98
N LEU A 101 0.14 -15.91 -4.48
CA LEU A 101 1.15 -14.95 -4.92
C LEU A 101 2.57 -15.40 -4.55
N SER A 102 2.76 -16.02 -3.38
CA SER A 102 4.07 -16.55 -2.98
C SER A 102 4.59 -17.63 -3.91
N LEU A 103 3.69 -18.49 -4.41
CA LEU A 103 4.04 -19.53 -5.38
C LEU A 103 4.34 -18.99 -6.78
N LEU A 104 3.77 -17.82 -7.10
CA LEU A 104 3.93 -17.20 -8.41
C LEU A 104 5.19 -16.34 -8.52
N SER A 105 5.68 -15.78 -7.42
CA SER A 105 6.77 -14.80 -7.41
C SER A 105 8.03 -15.26 -8.15
N GLU A 106 8.35 -16.55 -8.12
CA GLU A 106 9.50 -17.14 -8.83
C GLU A 106 9.31 -17.23 -10.36
N SER A 107 8.08 -17.14 -10.83
CA SER A 107 7.74 -17.27 -12.26
C SER A 107 7.57 -15.91 -12.98
N LEU A 108 7.59 -14.81 -12.25
CA LEU A 108 7.55 -13.46 -12.83
C LEU A 108 8.93 -13.04 -13.37
N PRO A 109 8.97 -12.13 -14.36
CA PRO A 109 10.24 -11.59 -14.88
C PRO A 109 11.09 -10.96 -13.76
N ALA A 110 12.41 -11.07 -13.86
CA ALA A 110 13.34 -10.63 -12.82
C ALA A 110 13.30 -9.12 -12.49
N ASN A 111 12.84 -8.29 -13.42
CA ASN A 111 12.69 -6.84 -13.25
C ASN A 111 11.30 -6.41 -12.73
N VAL A 112 10.42 -7.37 -12.40
CA VAL A 112 9.10 -7.10 -11.81
C VAL A 112 9.22 -7.23 -10.30
N ALA A 113 8.68 -6.25 -9.59
CA ALA A 113 8.61 -6.31 -8.14
C ALA A 113 7.67 -7.43 -7.67
N ASN A 114 7.90 -7.94 -6.46
CA ASN A 114 7.00 -8.93 -5.90
C ASN A 114 5.58 -8.35 -5.75
N PRO A 115 4.53 -9.10 -6.13
CA PRO A 115 3.15 -8.67 -5.93
C PRO A 115 2.87 -8.38 -4.45
N THR A 116 2.32 -7.21 -4.18
CA THR A 116 1.97 -6.78 -2.82
C THR A 116 0.46 -6.67 -2.67
N ILE A 117 -0.06 -7.12 -1.53
CA ILE A 117 -1.47 -6.96 -1.20
C ILE A 117 -1.64 -5.63 -0.48
N THR A 118 -2.46 -4.76 -1.04
CA THR A 118 -2.78 -3.47 -0.43
C THR A 118 -3.38 -3.66 0.97
N PRO A 119 -3.03 -2.84 1.96
CA PRO A 119 -3.64 -2.87 3.28
C PRO A 119 -5.17 -2.77 3.20
N LEU A 120 -5.85 -3.35 4.20
CA LEU A 120 -7.30 -3.19 4.34
C LEU A 120 -7.60 -1.72 4.62
N THR A 121 -8.29 -1.09 3.68
CA THR A 121 -8.82 0.28 3.86
C THR A 121 -10.33 0.21 3.88
N SER A 122 -10.93 0.80 4.89
CA SER A 122 -12.38 1.02 4.98
C SER A 122 -12.78 2.22 4.10
N SER A 123 -14.04 2.31 3.71
CA SER A 123 -14.59 3.49 3.05
C SER A 123 -14.45 4.78 3.87
N ALA A 124 -14.27 4.65 5.19
CA ALA A 124 -13.94 5.72 6.14
C ALA A 124 -12.45 5.70 6.55
N SER A 125 -11.55 5.35 5.63
CA SER A 125 -10.12 5.16 5.93
C SER A 125 -9.38 6.42 6.35
N SER A 126 -9.83 7.60 5.92
CA SER A 126 -9.25 8.87 6.33
C SER A 126 -9.97 9.42 7.56
N LEU A 127 -9.41 9.16 8.74
CA LEU A 127 -9.97 9.59 10.02
C LEU A 127 -9.59 11.03 10.37
N LEU A 128 -8.37 11.44 10.06
CA LEU A 128 -7.80 12.72 10.47
C LEU A 128 -6.85 13.25 9.40
N GLY A 129 -7.01 14.50 9.02
CA GLY A 129 -6.06 15.23 8.18
C GLY A 129 -5.27 16.22 9.05
N ILE A 130 -3.94 16.14 9.04
CA ILE A 130 -3.05 17.04 9.78
C ILE A 130 -2.31 17.92 8.78
N GLY A 131 -2.54 19.22 8.83
CA GLY A 131 -1.79 20.20 8.03
C GLY A 131 -0.51 20.62 8.75
N ILE A 132 0.64 20.49 8.09
CA ILE A 132 1.94 20.87 8.62
C ILE A 132 2.46 22.06 7.82
N THR A 133 2.77 23.16 8.51
CA THR A 133 3.32 24.36 7.89
C THR A 133 4.51 24.89 8.69
N SER A 134 5.48 25.48 8.03
CA SER A 134 6.61 26.13 8.68
C SER A 134 6.99 27.42 7.97
N VAL A 135 7.34 28.44 8.75
CA VAL A 135 7.83 29.71 8.24
C VAL A 135 9.34 29.68 7.95
N THR A 136 10.05 28.79 8.62
CA THR A 136 11.53 28.72 8.58
C THR A 136 12.08 27.58 7.72
N LYS A 137 11.27 26.55 7.46
CA LYS A 137 11.70 25.33 6.74
C LYS A 137 11.04 25.26 5.37
N ASN A 138 11.80 24.86 4.36
CA ASN A 138 11.27 24.62 3.03
C ASN A 138 10.45 23.30 2.97
N LEU A 139 9.70 23.08 1.90
CA LEU A 139 8.83 21.92 1.74
C LEU A 139 9.58 20.57 1.79
N MET A 140 10.81 20.54 1.31
CA MET A 140 11.67 19.35 1.34
C MET A 140 12.10 18.99 2.78
N GLU A 141 12.52 19.99 3.57
CA GLU A 141 12.87 19.80 4.97
C GLU A 141 11.67 19.44 5.83
N GLN A 142 10.49 19.99 5.52
CA GLN A 142 9.24 19.64 6.19
C GLN A 142 8.88 18.17 5.92
N LEU A 143 8.98 17.72 4.68
CA LEU A 143 8.71 16.32 4.30
C LEU A 143 9.66 15.37 5.03
N GLU A 144 10.96 15.67 5.06
CA GLU A 144 11.96 14.86 5.77
C GLU A 144 11.65 14.71 7.27
N ILE A 145 11.18 15.79 7.92
CA ILE A 145 10.76 15.73 9.33
C ILE A 145 9.49 14.89 9.50
N VAL A 146 8.53 15.04 8.58
CA VAL A 146 7.28 14.27 8.61
C VAL A 146 7.59 12.78 8.51
N GLU A 147 8.40 12.38 7.53
CA GLU A 147 8.74 10.98 7.29
C GLU A 147 9.59 10.36 8.39
N GLN A 148 10.57 11.12 8.92
CA GLN A 148 11.51 10.56 9.89
C GLN A 148 11.04 10.64 11.34
N GLN A 149 10.17 11.58 11.69
CA GLN A 149 9.78 11.81 13.07
C GLN A 149 8.28 11.67 13.31
N ILE A 150 7.43 12.25 12.44
CA ILE A 150 5.99 12.31 12.68
C ILE A 150 5.32 10.99 12.32
N ILE A 151 5.62 10.42 11.16
CA ILE A 151 5.01 9.16 10.72
C ILE A 151 5.30 8.03 11.73
N PRO A 152 6.55 7.78 12.16
CA PRO A 152 6.81 6.73 13.13
C PRO A 152 6.03 6.93 14.43
N LEU A 153 5.96 8.17 14.94
CA LEU A 153 5.21 8.49 16.15
C LEU A 153 3.71 8.23 16.02
N LEU A 154 3.13 8.55 14.85
CA LEU A 154 1.72 8.27 14.57
C LEU A 154 1.45 6.78 14.43
N MET A 155 2.35 6.05 13.77
CA MET A 155 2.23 4.59 13.57
C MET A 155 2.35 3.79 14.88
N GLU A 156 3.03 4.33 15.91
CA GLU A 156 3.07 3.74 17.25
C GLU A 156 1.74 3.87 18.00
N THR A 157 0.85 4.77 17.54
CA THR A 157 -0.42 5.01 18.21
C THR A 157 -1.40 3.87 17.93
N LYS A 158 -1.95 3.30 18.98
CA LYS A 158 -2.91 2.20 18.87
C LYS A 158 -4.14 2.61 18.04
N GLY A 159 -4.41 1.86 16.98
CA GLY A 159 -5.57 2.09 16.10
C GLY A 159 -5.22 2.83 14.79
N VAL A 160 -4.00 3.32 14.63
CA VAL A 160 -3.51 3.86 13.36
C VAL A 160 -3.03 2.68 12.50
N ALA A 161 -3.65 2.50 11.34
CA ALA A 161 -3.31 1.43 10.41
C ALA A 161 -2.27 1.90 9.37
N ASP A 162 -2.38 3.15 8.93
CA ASP A 162 -1.48 3.74 7.94
C ASP A 162 -1.52 5.27 8.00
N VAL A 163 -0.47 5.91 7.47
CA VAL A 163 -0.32 7.37 7.41
C VAL A 163 0.11 7.75 5.99
N HIS A 164 -0.78 8.41 5.26
CA HIS A 164 -0.47 8.92 3.92
C HIS A 164 -0.04 10.38 3.97
N VAL A 165 1.04 10.70 3.30
CA VAL A 165 1.53 12.07 3.15
C VAL A 165 1.16 12.61 1.78
N PHE A 166 0.63 13.83 1.75
CA PHE A 166 0.32 14.54 0.52
C PHE A 166 1.10 15.86 0.49
N GLY A 167 1.79 16.11 -0.62
CA GLY A 167 2.60 17.31 -0.80
C GLY A 167 4.05 17.13 -0.33
N GLY A 168 4.81 18.22 -0.45
CA GLY A 168 6.26 18.18 -0.25
C GLY A 168 7.00 17.91 -1.55
N HIS A 169 8.31 17.90 -1.46
CA HIS A 169 9.21 17.54 -2.56
C HIS A 169 10.25 16.57 -2.02
N ASP A 170 10.36 15.42 -2.67
CA ASP A 170 11.40 14.45 -2.38
C ASP A 170 12.78 15.02 -2.69
N ARG A 171 13.74 14.67 -1.86
CA ARG A 171 15.14 15.03 -2.12
C ARG A 171 15.73 14.06 -3.13
N GLU A 172 15.83 14.51 -4.38
CA GLU A 172 16.51 13.76 -5.44
C GLU A 172 17.96 14.18 -5.57
N ARG A 173 18.83 13.21 -5.77
CA ARG A 173 20.20 13.45 -6.24
C ARG A 173 20.27 13.15 -7.72
N GLN A 174 20.44 14.19 -8.52
CA GLN A 174 20.67 14.05 -9.94
C GLN A 174 22.16 13.99 -10.23
N ILE A 175 22.62 12.88 -10.79
CA ILE A 175 23.98 12.75 -11.33
C ILE A 175 23.92 13.12 -12.80
N ARG A 176 24.41 14.31 -13.13
CA ARG A 176 24.47 14.76 -14.52
C ARG A 176 25.83 14.40 -15.11
N ILE A 177 25.81 13.48 -16.02
CA ILE A 177 27.00 13.05 -16.76
C ILE A 177 27.19 14.00 -17.93
N ARG A 178 28.40 14.51 -18.10
CA ARG A 178 28.78 15.33 -19.26
C ARG A 178 29.31 14.40 -20.36
N PRO A 179 28.66 14.32 -21.54
CA PRO A 179 29.03 13.38 -22.59
C PRO A 179 30.50 13.54 -23.04
N ASN A 180 31.03 14.79 -23.07
CA ASN A 180 32.40 15.07 -23.47
C ASN A 180 33.43 14.51 -22.48
N ASP A 181 33.12 14.50 -21.19
CA ASP A 181 34.04 13.98 -20.17
C ASP A 181 34.03 12.43 -20.19
N LEU A 182 32.92 11.81 -20.52
CA LEU A 182 32.82 10.36 -20.74
C LEU A 182 33.70 9.94 -21.93
N PHE A 183 33.59 10.63 -23.04
CA PHE A 183 34.36 10.34 -24.26
C PHE A 183 35.86 10.48 -24.02
N ASN A 184 36.27 11.51 -23.29
CA ASN A 184 37.68 11.75 -22.96
C ASN A 184 38.25 10.76 -21.94
N SER A 185 37.38 10.15 -21.11
CA SER A 185 37.81 9.21 -20.07
C SER A 185 37.72 7.74 -20.52
N ASN A 186 37.31 7.48 -21.77
CA ASN A 186 37.16 6.14 -22.35
C ASN A 186 36.25 5.21 -21.50
N VAL A 187 35.24 5.79 -20.84
CA VAL A 187 34.22 5.10 -20.02
C VAL A 187 32.98 4.93 -20.87
N HIS A 188 32.49 3.71 -21.00
CA HIS A 188 31.24 3.41 -21.70
C HIS A 188 30.02 3.61 -20.80
N LEU A 189 28.85 3.87 -21.40
CA LEU A 189 27.62 4.05 -20.65
C LEU A 189 27.26 2.80 -19.85
N GLU A 190 27.59 1.62 -20.37
CA GLU A 190 27.39 0.32 -19.75
C GLU A 190 28.19 0.16 -18.45
N ASP A 191 29.36 0.77 -18.35
CA ASP A 191 30.20 0.77 -17.14
C ASP A 191 29.57 1.59 -16.00
N LEU A 192 28.62 2.48 -16.32
CA LEU A 192 27.92 3.32 -15.35
C LEU A 192 26.70 2.62 -14.73
N GLU A 193 26.15 1.61 -15.38
CA GLU A 193 25.05 0.79 -14.84
C GLU A 193 25.52 -0.09 -13.68
N GLU A 194 26.79 -0.47 -13.63
CA GLU A 194 27.40 -1.24 -12.53
C GLU A 194 27.74 -0.38 -11.29
N ILE A 195 27.68 0.94 -11.38
CA ILE A 195 27.90 1.81 -10.22
C ILE A 195 26.66 1.72 -9.32
N GLU A 196 26.58 0.69 -8.52
CA GLU A 196 25.68 0.57 -7.39
C GLU A 196 25.99 1.72 -6.42
N ILE A 197 25.22 2.81 -6.52
CA ILE A 197 25.29 3.91 -5.56
C ILE A 197 24.70 3.37 -4.25
N SER A 198 25.52 2.69 -3.48
CA SER A 198 25.13 2.21 -2.15
C SER A 198 24.60 3.39 -1.36
N LYS A 199 23.35 3.28 -0.88
CA LYS A 199 22.73 4.26 0.01
C LYS A 199 23.60 4.57 1.24
N GLU A 200 24.48 3.68 1.61
CA GLU A 200 25.38 3.77 2.75
C GLU A 200 26.56 4.73 2.52
N SER A 201 27.14 4.77 1.31
CA SER A 201 28.25 5.67 0.99
C SER A 201 27.84 7.15 0.94
N LEU A 202 26.54 7.42 0.84
CA LEU A 202 25.95 8.76 0.78
C LEU A 202 25.65 9.36 2.16
N ARG A 203 25.61 8.53 3.21
CA ARG A 203 25.45 8.96 4.63
C ARG A 203 26.76 9.39 5.29
N SER A 204 27.90 9.04 4.74
CA SER A 204 29.23 9.20 5.36
C SER A 204 29.93 10.54 5.11
N LYS A 205 29.27 11.56 4.57
CA LYS A 205 29.85 12.92 4.52
C LYS A 205 28.89 13.93 5.13
N LYS A 206 28.87 13.96 6.44
CA LYS A 206 28.55 15.14 7.24
C LYS A 206 29.85 15.72 7.75
#